data_5e10e0820e452aa18e0c7a0227cdb9cd
#
_entry.id   5e10e0820e452aa18e0c7a0227cdb9cd
#
_cell.length_a   1.000
_cell.length_b   1.000
_cell.length_c   1.000
_cell.angle_alpha   90.00
_cell.angle_beta   90.00
_cell.angle_gamma   90.00
#
_symmetry.space_group_name_H-M   'P 1'
#
loop_
_entity.id
_entity.type
_entity.pdbx_description
1 polymer ?
#
loop_
_entity_poly.entity_id
_entity_poly.type
_entity_poly.pdbx_seq_one_letter_code
_entity_poly.pdbx_strand_id
1 'polypeptide(L)'
;MARVVQRFEVSLKAFVLHGEKALFLKERDTGLWELPGGRIDVGEETHAHSEILERELTEELGVGMSVHFGDATVSWTRAHPEGGPWVFLIARVGRLVAGAPVLSDEHDGFVWASLETWRDLRFPPQSGYVDGISALWRIARQR
;
A
#
# COMPACT_ATOMS: atom_id res chain seq x y z
N MET A 1 23.79 29.99 -1.84
CA MET A 1 23.40 29.06 -0.76
C MET A 1 22.95 27.75 -1.36
N ALA A 2 23.46 26.65 -0.88
CA ALA A 2 23.06 25.33 -1.40
C ALA A 2 21.65 25.00 -0.95
N ARG A 3 20.85 24.43 -1.88
CA ARG A 3 19.51 23.92 -1.58
C ARG A 3 19.61 22.62 -0.80
N VAL A 4 18.73 22.46 0.17
CA VAL A 4 18.59 21.19 0.91
C VAL A 4 17.37 20.46 0.35
N VAL A 5 17.58 19.23 -0.13
CA VAL A 5 16.52 18.42 -0.72
C VAL A 5 15.93 17.51 0.35
N GLN A 6 14.61 17.45 0.40
CA GLN A 6 13.91 16.57 1.32
C GLN A 6 14.18 15.10 0.98
N ARG A 7 14.54 14.32 1.98
CA ARG A 7 14.74 12.87 1.85
C ARG A 7 13.57 12.12 2.43
N PHE A 8 13.21 11.03 1.76
CA PHE A 8 12.10 10.16 2.17
C PHE A 8 12.55 8.72 2.18
N GLU A 9 11.94 7.92 3.03
CA GLU A 9 11.87 6.48 2.80
C GLU A 9 10.76 6.24 1.79
N VAL A 10 10.93 5.28 0.88
CA VAL A 10 9.94 4.99 -0.16
C VAL A 10 9.27 3.66 0.13
N SER A 11 7.94 3.68 0.10
CA SER A 11 7.11 2.48 0.29
C SER A 11 6.30 2.22 -0.98
N LEU A 12 6.36 0.99 -1.46
CA LEU A 12 5.54 0.56 -2.59
C LEU A 12 4.33 -0.18 -2.06
N LYS A 13 3.14 0.21 -2.52
CA LYS A 13 1.86 -0.31 -2.05
C LYS A 13 1.05 -0.85 -3.21
N ALA A 14 0.12 -1.75 -2.90
CA ALA A 14 -0.81 -2.32 -3.87
C ALA A 14 -2.24 -1.96 -3.49
N PHE A 15 -2.99 -1.42 -4.43
CA PHE A 15 -4.42 -1.24 -4.30
C PHE A 15 -5.08 -2.40 -5.05
N VAL A 16 -5.34 -3.50 -4.33
CA VAL A 16 -5.79 -4.75 -4.90
C VAL A 16 -7.31 -4.80 -4.92
N LEU A 17 -7.87 -4.87 -6.11
CA LEU A 17 -9.32 -4.95 -6.31
C LEU A 17 -9.76 -6.39 -6.49
N HIS A 18 -10.88 -6.72 -5.87
CA HIS A 18 -11.62 -7.96 -6.10
C HIS A 18 -13.09 -7.59 -6.25
N GLY A 19 -13.59 -7.63 -7.48
CA GLY A 19 -14.90 -7.04 -7.78
C GLY A 19 -14.88 -5.54 -7.48
N GLU A 20 -15.81 -5.08 -6.66
CA GLU A 20 -15.96 -3.67 -6.28
C GLU A 20 -15.34 -3.36 -4.93
N LYS A 21 -14.49 -4.24 -4.40
CA LYS A 21 -13.85 -4.09 -3.10
C LYS A 21 -12.34 -4.06 -3.23
N ALA A 22 -11.69 -3.38 -2.30
CA ALA A 22 -10.24 -3.29 -2.22
C ALA A 22 -9.73 -3.87 -0.90
N LEU A 23 -8.51 -4.40 -0.92
CA LEU A 23 -7.88 -5.04 0.22
C LEU A 23 -7.16 -4.04 1.11
N PHE A 24 -7.47 -4.07 2.40
CA PHE A 24 -6.78 -3.31 3.44
C PHE A 24 -6.31 -4.25 4.53
N LEU A 25 -5.15 -3.96 5.10
CA LEU A 25 -4.54 -4.75 6.18
C LEU A 25 -4.50 -3.93 7.47
N LYS A 26 -4.73 -4.59 8.60
CA LYS A 26 -4.63 -3.95 9.91
C LYS A 26 -3.29 -4.30 10.54
N GLU A 27 -2.50 -3.28 10.84
CA GLU A 27 -1.21 -3.43 11.50
C GLU A 27 -1.41 -3.88 12.94
N ARG A 28 -0.70 -4.93 13.34
CA ARG A 28 -0.86 -5.52 14.67
C ARG A 28 -0.51 -4.54 15.80
N ASP A 29 0.59 -3.82 15.66
CA ASP A 29 1.12 -2.99 16.74
C ASP A 29 0.32 -1.73 16.99
N THR A 30 -0.30 -1.16 15.96
CA THR A 30 -1.00 0.12 16.06
C THR A 30 -2.52 0.02 15.94
N GLY A 31 -3.02 -1.07 15.35
CA GLY A 31 -4.43 -1.21 14.99
C GLY A 31 -4.87 -0.31 13.84
N LEU A 32 -3.93 0.35 13.17
CA LEU A 32 -4.22 1.20 12.01
C LEU A 32 -4.25 0.37 10.73
N TRP A 33 -5.05 0.83 9.79
CA TRP A 33 -5.23 0.17 8.50
C TRP A 33 -4.31 0.77 7.45
N GLU A 34 -3.89 -0.05 6.51
CA GLU A 34 -2.99 0.37 5.43
C GLU A 34 -3.19 -0.52 4.21
N LEU A 35 -2.61 -0.11 3.09
CA LEU A 35 -2.51 -0.95 1.91
C LEU A 35 -1.35 -1.95 2.10
N PRO A 36 -1.45 -3.16 1.50
CA PRO A 36 -0.33 -4.08 1.48
C PRO A 36 0.86 -3.53 0.70
N GLY A 37 2.05 -3.89 1.12
CA GLY A 37 3.32 -3.47 0.52
C GLY A 37 4.36 -3.14 1.57
N GLY A 38 5.49 -2.57 1.16
CA GLY A 38 6.55 -2.24 2.10
C GLY A 38 7.63 -1.34 1.52
N ARG A 39 8.65 -1.10 2.33
CA ARG A 39 9.76 -0.19 2.01
C ARG A 39 10.68 -0.76 0.94
N ILE A 40 11.28 0.15 0.18
CA ILE A 40 12.43 -0.18 -0.65
C ILE A 40 13.65 -0.20 0.27
N ASP A 41 14.30 -1.35 0.37
CA ASP A 41 15.45 -1.53 1.24
C ASP A 41 16.76 -1.13 0.55
N VAL A 42 17.78 -0.89 1.36
CA VAL A 42 19.14 -0.68 0.85
C VAL A 42 19.54 -1.88 0.00
N GLY A 43 20.02 -1.61 -1.21
CA GLY A 43 20.38 -2.64 -2.18
C GLY A 43 19.29 -2.92 -3.22
N GLU A 44 18.07 -2.46 -2.98
CA GLU A 44 16.97 -2.64 -3.93
C GLU A 44 16.74 -1.43 -4.86
N GLU A 45 17.52 -0.37 -4.70
CA GLU A 45 17.29 0.90 -5.42
C GLU A 45 17.40 0.76 -6.95
N THR A 46 18.05 -0.29 -7.43
CA THR A 46 18.16 -0.57 -8.88
C THR A 46 17.18 -1.63 -9.37
N HIS A 47 16.41 -2.25 -8.47
CA HIS A 47 15.44 -3.26 -8.84
C HIS A 47 14.18 -2.62 -9.44
N ALA A 48 13.49 -3.33 -10.31
CA ALA A 48 12.19 -2.89 -10.80
C ALA A 48 11.20 -2.82 -9.64
N HIS A 49 10.38 -1.78 -9.60
CA HIS A 49 9.39 -1.60 -8.52
C HIS A 49 8.39 -2.76 -8.48
N SER A 50 8.06 -3.35 -9.63
CA SER A 50 7.17 -4.51 -9.69
C SER A 50 7.75 -5.72 -8.95
N GLU A 51 9.05 -5.95 -9.06
CA GLU A 51 9.72 -7.05 -8.36
C GLU A 51 9.73 -6.83 -6.84
N ILE A 52 10.01 -5.61 -6.41
CA ILE A 52 9.99 -5.27 -4.98
C ILE A 52 8.58 -5.45 -4.43
N LEU A 53 7.57 -4.96 -5.13
CA LEU A 53 6.18 -5.07 -4.70
C LEU A 53 5.72 -6.53 -4.62
N GLU A 54 6.07 -7.36 -5.60
CA GLU A 54 5.76 -8.80 -5.58
C GLU A 54 6.39 -9.48 -4.37
N ARG A 55 7.64 -9.17 -4.05
CA ARG A 55 8.30 -9.71 -2.86
C ARG A 55 7.56 -9.32 -1.59
N GLU A 56 7.24 -8.05 -1.45
CA GLU A 56 6.50 -7.55 -0.27
C GLU A 56 5.13 -8.20 -0.14
N LEU A 57 4.40 -8.35 -1.24
CA LEU A 57 3.09 -8.99 -1.21
C LEU A 57 3.19 -10.47 -0.83
N THR A 58 4.21 -11.17 -1.33
CA THR A 58 4.45 -12.57 -0.96
C THR A 58 4.74 -12.69 0.53
N GLU A 59 5.54 -11.80 1.10
CA GLU A 59 5.86 -11.78 2.53
C GLU A 59 4.61 -11.50 3.38
N GLU A 60 3.78 -10.55 2.98
CA GLU A 60 2.63 -10.11 3.77
C GLU A 60 1.36 -10.95 3.55
N LEU A 61 1.15 -11.46 2.34
CA LEU A 61 -0.11 -12.09 1.94
C LEU A 61 0.04 -13.57 1.56
N GLY A 62 1.27 -14.10 1.60
CA GLY A 62 1.53 -15.48 1.24
C GLY A 62 1.73 -15.68 -0.26
N VAL A 63 2.24 -16.86 -0.61
CA VAL A 63 2.60 -17.20 -2.01
C VAL A 63 1.40 -17.58 -2.87
N GLY A 64 0.24 -17.85 -2.26
CA GLY A 64 -0.94 -18.32 -2.97
C GLY A 64 -1.78 -17.23 -3.61
N MET A 65 -1.51 -15.97 -3.33
CA MET A 65 -2.29 -14.87 -3.84
C MET A 65 -1.65 -14.29 -5.10
N SER A 66 -2.43 -14.20 -6.16
CA SER A 66 -1.95 -13.71 -7.46
C SER A 66 -2.72 -12.45 -7.86
N VAL A 67 -1.98 -11.41 -8.21
CA VAL A 67 -2.53 -10.09 -8.57
C VAL A 67 -1.98 -9.66 -9.92
N HIS A 68 -2.86 -9.19 -10.78
CA HIS A 68 -2.48 -8.59 -12.06
C HIS A 68 -2.45 -7.07 -11.91
N PHE A 69 -1.28 -6.45 -12.09
CA PHE A 69 -1.11 -5.02 -11.95
C PHE A 69 -1.24 -4.28 -13.28
N GLY A 70 -1.91 -3.12 -13.24
CA GLY A 70 -1.86 -2.14 -14.31
C GLY A 70 -0.72 -1.14 -14.08
N ASP A 71 -0.67 -0.10 -14.91
CA ASP A 71 0.38 0.91 -14.86
C ASP A 71 0.01 2.13 -14.01
N ALA A 72 -1.26 2.29 -13.67
CA ALA A 72 -1.73 3.46 -12.94
C ALA A 72 -1.22 3.45 -11.49
N THR A 73 -0.69 4.59 -11.05
CA THR A 73 -0.21 4.78 -9.69
C THR A 73 -0.71 6.09 -9.12
N VAL A 74 -0.79 6.13 -7.79
CA VAL A 74 -1.06 7.34 -7.01
C VAL A 74 -0.03 7.40 -5.89
N SER A 75 0.45 8.58 -5.56
CA SER A 75 1.43 8.74 -4.49
C SER A 75 0.94 9.74 -3.44
N TRP A 76 1.43 9.55 -2.22
CA TRP A 76 1.21 10.46 -1.09
C TRP A 76 2.32 10.26 -0.07
N THR A 77 2.34 11.10 0.95
CA THR A 77 3.33 11.00 2.03
C THR A 77 2.67 10.77 3.36
N ARG A 78 3.45 10.26 4.31
CA ARG A 78 3.03 10.13 5.70
C ARG A 78 4.20 10.40 6.62
N ALA A 79 3.89 10.86 7.85
CA ALA A 79 4.89 10.98 8.89
C ALA A 79 5.45 9.60 9.23
N HIS A 80 6.75 9.56 9.53
CA HIS A 80 7.38 8.32 9.97
C HIS A 80 6.83 7.92 11.35
N PRO A 81 6.38 6.67 11.56
CA PRO A 81 5.77 6.26 12.82
C PRO A 81 6.73 6.36 14.01
N GLU A 82 8.03 6.32 13.77
CA GLU A 82 9.06 6.35 14.81
C GLU A 82 9.90 7.64 14.80
N GLY A 83 9.44 8.68 14.07
CA GLY A 83 10.11 9.97 14.05
C GLY A 83 11.32 10.09 13.13
N GLY A 84 11.43 9.21 12.16
CA GLY A 84 12.47 9.27 11.13
C GLY A 84 12.06 10.12 9.93
N PRO A 85 12.75 9.98 8.80
CA PRO A 85 12.33 10.63 7.54
C PRO A 85 10.90 10.26 7.20
N TRP A 86 10.16 11.22 6.64
CA TRP A 86 8.80 10.92 6.19
C TRP A 86 8.83 9.85 5.10
N VAL A 87 7.72 9.16 4.93
CA VAL A 87 7.59 8.08 3.97
C VAL A 87 6.84 8.58 2.75
N PHE A 88 7.38 8.28 1.58
CA PHE A 88 6.75 8.54 0.28
C PHE A 88 6.16 7.23 -0.22
N LEU A 89 4.85 7.18 -0.35
CA LEU A 89 4.14 5.97 -0.76
C LEU A 89 3.75 6.07 -2.22
N ILE A 90 3.97 5.00 -2.96
CA ILE A 90 3.55 4.86 -4.35
C ILE A 90 2.67 3.62 -4.42
N ALA A 91 1.37 3.83 -4.68
CA ALA A 91 0.40 2.73 -4.77
C ALA A 91 0.04 2.45 -6.23
N ARG A 92 0.09 1.18 -6.58
CA ARG A 92 -0.27 0.69 -7.92
C ARG A 92 -1.59 -0.06 -7.85
N VAL A 93 -2.45 0.18 -8.83
CA VAL A 93 -3.74 -0.51 -8.93
C VAL A 93 -3.54 -1.89 -9.55
N GLY A 94 -4.12 -2.91 -8.93
CA GLY A 94 -4.10 -4.28 -9.42
C GLY A 94 -5.44 -4.98 -9.17
N ARG A 95 -5.61 -6.13 -9.81
CA ARG A 95 -6.80 -6.96 -9.65
C ARG A 95 -6.40 -8.34 -9.16
N LEU A 96 -7.15 -8.87 -8.20
CA LEU A 96 -6.97 -10.24 -7.73
C LEU A 96 -7.32 -11.21 -8.88
N VAL A 97 -6.39 -12.10 -9.18
CA VAL A 97 -6.58 -13.15 -10.17
C VAL A 97 -6.98 -14.46 -9.48
N ALA A 98 -6.32 -14.78 -8.37
CA ALA A 98 -6.55 -16.03 -7.65
C ALA A 98 -6.04 -15.93 -6.22
N GLY A 99 -6.57 -16.79 -5.36
CA GLY A 99 -6.09 -16.96 -3.99
C GLY A 99 -6.76 -16.02 -2.99
N ALA A 100 -6.30 -16.11 -1.75
CA ALA A 100 -6.77 -15.32 -0.63
C ALA A 100 -5.58 -14.94 0.26
N PRO A 101 -5.69 -13.82 1.01
CA PRO A 101 -4.59 -13.42 1.91
C PRO A 101 -4.33 -14.45 3.00
N VAL A 102 -3.03 -14.71 3.24
CA VAL A 102 -2.55 -15.43 4.42
C VAL A 102 -1.58 -14.48 5.10
N LEU A 103 -2.00 -13.89 6.22
CA LEU A 103 -1.26 -12.79 6.85
C LEU A 103 0.02 -13.27 7.52
N SER A 104 1.06 -12.40 7.44
CA SER A 104 2.26 -12.54 8.26
C SER A 104 2.01 -12.01 9.68
N ASP A 105 3.03 -12.07 10.53
CA ASP A 105 2.92 -11.60 11.91
C ASP A 105 2.76 -10.07 12.05
N GLU A 106 3.04 -9.32 11.00
CA GLU A 106 2.93 -7.85 11.02
C GLU A 106 1.49 -7.37 11.06
N HIS A 107 0.56 -8.17 10.56
CA HIS A 107 -0.85 -7.81 10.45
C HIS A 107 -1.72 -8.84 11.16
N ASP A 108 -2.75 -8.38 11.87
CA ASP A 108 -3.68 -9.25 12.58
C ASP A 108 -5.10 -9.18 12.03
N GLY A 109 -5.30 -8.54 10.90
CA GLY A 109 -6.59 -8.49 10.24
C GLY A 109 -6.49 -7.99 8.81
N PHE A 110 -7.46 -8.37 8.00
CA PHE A 110 -7.65 -7.81 6.67
C PHE A 110 -9.13 -7.63 6.38
N VAL A 111 -9.44 -6.75 5.46
CA VAL A 111 -10.81 -6.53 5.02
C VAL A 111 -10.82 -6.20 3.53
N TRP A 112 -11.86 -6.68 2.85
CA TRP A 112 -12.20 -6.23 1.51
C TRP A 112 -13.30 -5.17 1.67
N ALA A 113 -12.90 -3.91 1.57
CA ALA A 113 -13.82 -2.79 1.79
C ALA A 113 -14.30 -2.20 0.47
N SER A 114 -15.57 -1.79 0.43
CA SER A 114 -16.18 -1.15 -0.72
C SER A 114 -15.91 0.36 -0.73
N LEU A 115 -16.29 1.01 -1.84
CA LEU A 115 -16.25 2.46 -1.97
C LEU A 115 -17.05 3.16 -0.86
N GLU A 116 -18.12 2.52 -0.37
CA GLU A 116 -19.00 3.10 0.66
C GLU A 116 -18.46 2.88 2.07
N THR A 117 -17.60 1.89 2.30
CA THR A 117 -17.20 1.48 3.66
C THR A 117 -15.74 1.74 4.01
N TRP A 118 -14.87 1.94 3.05
CA TRP A 118 -13.44 2.07 3.32
C TRP A 118 -13.11 3.26 4.25
N ARG A 119 -13.90 4.31 4.24
CA ARG A 119 -13.65 5.48 5.10
C ARG A 119 -13.90 5.22 6.58
N ASP A 120 -14.55 4.10 6.92
CA ASP A 120 -14.73 3.70 8.31
C ASP A 120 -13.45 3.15 8.93
N LEU A 121 -12.44 2.83 8.10
CA LEU A 121 -11.15 2.36 8.56
C LEU A 121 -10.28 3.53 9.03
N ARG A 122 -9.53 3.29 10.11
CA ARG A 122 -8.61 4.31 10.64
C ARG A 122 -7.23 4.14 10.00
N PHE A 123 -6.82 5.14 9.26
CA PHE A 123 -5.50 5.19 8.61
C PHE A 123 -4.50 5.97 9.46
N PRO A 124 -3.18 5.84 9.19
CA PRO A 124 -2.17 6.59 9.93
C PRO A 124 -2.45 8.09 9.93
N PRO A 125 -2.33 8.75 11.09
CA PRO A 125 -2.47 10.21 11.16
C PRO A 125 -1.30 10.89 10.45
N GLN A 126 -1.42 12.20 10.21
CA GLN A 126 -0.40 13.00 9.51
C GLN A 126 0.02 12.33 8.20
N SER A 127 -0.96 11.98 7.39
CA SER A 127 -0.72 11.29 6.13
C SER A 127 -1.71 11.71 5.06
N GLY A 128 -1.34 11.49 3.80
CA GLY A 128 -2.22 11.65 2.66
C GLY A 128 -3.04 10.40 2.32
N TYR A 129 -3.18 9.44 3.23
CA TYR A 129 -3.85 8.17 2.95
C TYR A 129 -5.27 8.35 2.42
N VAL A 130 -6.09 9.16 3.07
CA VAL A 130 -7.49 9.34 2.65
C VAL A 130 -7.58 9.93 1.25
N ASP A 131 -6.80 10.97 0.95
CA ASP A 131 -6.79 11.58 -0.38
C ASP A 131 -6.21 10.62 -1.42
N GLY A 132 -5.16 9.88 -1.06
CA GLY A 132 -4.53 8.90 -1.94
C GLY A 132 -5.49 7.78 -2.32
N ILE A 133 -6.16 7.19 -1.35
CA ILE A 133 -7.15 6.13 -1.60
C ILE A 133 -8.33 6.66 -2.40
N SER A 134 -8.79 7.88 -2.11
CA SER A 134 -9.85 8.51 -2.92
C SER A 134 -9.45 8.59 -4.39
N ALA A 135 -8.20 8.98 -4.67
CA ALA A 135 -7.68 9.03 -6.04
C ALA A 135 -7.59 7.64 -6.68
N LEU A 136 -7.18 6.62 -5.90
CA LEU A 136 -7.14 5.24 -6.38
C LEU A 136 -8.53 4.73 -6.77
N TRP A 137 -9.54 5.03 -5.98
CA TRP A 137 -10.92 4.67 -6.32
C TRP A 137 -11.39 5.34 -7.61
N ARG A 138 -11.03 6.60 -7.83
CA ARG A 138 -11.38 7.28 -9.10
C ARG A 138 -10.77 6.57 -10.30
N ILE A 139 -9.52 6.13 -10.20
CA ILE A 139 -8.86 5.36 -11.26
C ILE A 139 -9.57 4.02 -11.46
N ALA A 140 -9.86 3.31 -10.38
CA ALA A 140 -10.48 1.99 -10.44
C ALA A 140 -11.87 2.03 -11.09
N ARG A 141 -12.63 3.09 -10.86
CA ARG A 141 -13.99 3.25 -11.39
C ARG A 141 -14.04 3.62 -12.87
N GLN A 142 -12.93 4.08 -13.43
CA GLN A 142 -12.83 4.46 -14.85
C GLN A 142 -12.53 3.27 -15.78
N ARG A 143 -12.40 2.08 -15.22
CA ARG A 143 -12.04 0.88 -15.99
C ARG A 143 -13.24 0.00 -16.27
#